data_90b80815b4d01191a87bca0bb98c6cc9
#
_entry.id   90b80815b4d01191a87bca0bb98c6cc9
#
_cell.length_a   1.000
_cell.length_b   1.000
_cell.length_c   1.000
_cell.angle_alpha   90.00
_cell.angle_beta   90.00
_cell.angle_gamma   90.00
#
_symmetry.space_group_name_H-M   'P 1'
#
loop_
_entity.id
_entity.type
_entity.pdbx_description
1 polymer ?
#
loop_
_entity_poly.entity_id
_entity_poly.type
_entity_poly.pdbx_seq_one_letter_code
_entity_poly.pdbx_strand_id
1 'polypeptide(L)'
;MPRAIVFDAYGTLFDVHSVLARCEAFWPGKGAQLSQLWRAKQLEYSWQRSLMGRYAPFSQVTEDALLFSCEFLALKIDGKEKQALMDEYRRLALYPDVSAAMKKFKGVKRAILTNGSPDMIDPLVAQSGLAFDAVLSVDELKIYKPAPQVYQLAVDRLATPKEQIGFVSSNCWDALGAKSFGFTVYWINRTGAPVDRTGFQPDRIVKSLDEVLL
;
A
#
# COMPACT_ATOMS: atom_id res chain seq x y z
N MET A 1 -16.92 16.84 8.49
CA MET A 1 -16.51 16.31 7.17
C MET A 1 -15.00 16.46 7.05
N PRO A 2 -14.27 15.47 6.55
CA PRO A 2 -12.83 15.59 6.34
C PRO A 2 -12.53 16.68 5.29
N ARG A 3 -11.44 17.40 5.51
CA ARG A 3 -10.90 18.39 4.56
C ARG A 3 -9.87 17.78 3.62
N ALA A 4 -9.36 16.60 3.97
CA ALA A 4 -8.44 15.84 3.15
C ALA A 4 -8.74 14.35 3.27
N ILE A 5 -8.51 13.61 2.18
CA ILE A 5 -8.50 12.15 2.14
C ILE A 5 -7.11 11.68 1.74
N VAL A 6 -6.56 10.80 2.53
CA VAL A 6 -5.26 10.18 2.29
C VAL A 6 -5.45 8.71 2.00
N PHE A 7 -4.91 8.24 0.91
CA PHE A 7 -5.04 6.86 0.45
C PHE A 7 -3.71 6.12 0.59
N ASP A 8 -3.76 4.91 1.10
CA ASP A 8 -2.73 3.93 0.80
C ASP A 8 -2.77 3.57 -0.69
N ALA A 9 -1.68 3.03 -1.24
CA ALA A 9 -1.55 2.76 -2.67
C ALA A 9 -1.81 1.28 -3.02
N TYR A 10 -0.88 0.40 -2.64
CA TYR A 10 -0.84 -1.00 -3.05
C TYR A 10 -1.92 -1.84 -2.36
N GLY A 11 -2.82 -2.44 -3.14
CA GLY A 11 -3.98 -3.17 -2.65
C GLY A 11 -5.18 -2.27 -2.35
N THR A 12 -4.99 -0.94 -2.27
CA THR A 12 -6.03 0.05 -2.00
C THR A 12 -6.52 0.73 -3.28
N LEU A 13 -5.64 1.45 -3.95
CA LEU A 13 -5.89 2.07 -5.25
C LEU A 13 -5.46 1.15 -6.41
N PHE A 14 -4.30 0.51 -6.28
CA PHE A 14 -3.67 -0.32 -7.31
C PHE A 14 -3.81 -1.80 -6.96
N ASP A 15 -4.31 -2.57 -7.95
CA ASP A 15 -4.59 -3.99 -7.81
C ASP A 15 -3.32 -4.83 -7.94
N VAL A 16 -2.97 -5.54 -6.88
CA VAL A 16 -1.79 -6.42 -6.82
C VAL A 16 -2.04 -7.84 -7.34
N HIS A 17 -3.24 -8.14 -7.85
CA HIS A 17 -3.55 -9.48 -8.37
C HIS A 17 -2.76 -9.85 -9.63
N SER A 18 -2.34 -8.86 -10.43
CA SER A 18 -1.48 -9.11 -11.59
C SER A 18 -0.13 -9.74 -11.21
N VAL A 19 0.39 -9.40 -10.04
CA VAL A 19 1.62 -10.00 -9.48
C VAL A 19 1.41 -11.50 -9.24
N LEU A 20 0.27 -11.89 -8.66
CA LEU A 20 -0.09 -13.31 -8.49
C LEU A 20 -0.16 -14.04 -9.84
N ALA A 21 -0.84 -13.44 -10.81
CA ALA A 21 -0.98 -14.03 -12.15
C ALA A 21 0.39 -14.22 -12.83
N ARG A 22 1.31 -13.26 -12.65
CA ARG A 22 2.68 -13.36 -13.17
C ARG A 22 3.48 -14.47 -12.48
N CYS A 23 3.38 -14.59 -11.15
CA CYS A 23 4.00 -15.69 -10.41
C CYS A 23 3.48 -17.05 -10.89
N GLU A 24 2.17 -17.20 -11.11
CA GLU A 24 1.57 -18.44 -11.60
C GLU A 24 2.00 -18.78 -13.02
N ALA A 25 2.21 -17.78 -13.87
CA ALA A 25 2.72 -17.98 -15.23
C ALA A 25 4.16 -18.51 -15.25
N PHE A 26 5.02 -18.11 -14.32
CA PHE A 26 6.38 -18.61 -14.21
C PHE A 26 6.48 -19.96 -13.49
N TRP A 27 5.68 -20.16 -12.45
CA TRP A 27 5.66 -21.40 -11.64
C TRP A 27 4.25 -21.92 -11.45
N PRO A 28 3.67 -22.63 -12.45
CA PRO A 28 2.33 -23.17 -12.40
C PRO A 28 2.09 -24.03 -11.14
N GLY A 29 1.02 -23.76 -10.41
CA GLY A 29 0.67 -24.41 -9.15
C GLY A 29 1.46 -23.95 -7.93
N LYS A 30 2.39 -23.00 -8.08
CA LYS A 30 3.18 -22.41 -6.99
C LYS A 30 3.02 -20.89 -6.88
N GLY A 31 2.42 -20.26 -7.86
CA GLY A 31 2.31 -18.80 -7.94
C GLY A 31 1.60 -18.19 -6.73
N ALA A 32 0.51 -18.78 -6.26
CA ALA A 32 -0.21 -18.31 -5.09
C ALA A 32 0.65 -18.38 -3.82
N GLN A 33 1.35 -19.50 -3.61
CA GLN A 33 2.24 -19.68 -2.46
C GLN A 33 3.39 -18.68 -2.49
N LEU A 34 4.01 -18.50 -3.66
CA LEU A 34 5.08 -17.52 -3.85
C LEU A 34 4.59 -16.09 -3.57
N SER A 35 3.49 -15.68 -4.19
CA SER A 35 2.95 -14.33 -4.04
C SER A 35 2.59 -14.00 -2.57
N GLN A 36 1.99 -14.96 -1.85
CA GLN A 36 1.65 -14.79 -0.44
C GLN A 36 2.91 -14.65 0.44
N LEU A 37 3.88 -15.54 0.26
CA LEU A 37 5.13 -15.50 1.04
C LEU A 37 5.92 -14.23 0.72
N TRP A 38 6.02 -13.88 -0.56
CA TRP A 38 6.68 -12.65 -1.02
C TRP A 38 6.08 -11.42 -0.34
N ARG A 39 4.73 -11.29 -0.38
CA ARG A 39 4.05 -10.16 0.28
C ARG A 39 4.27 -10.15 1.79
N ALA A 40 4.22 -11.31 2.45
CA ALA A 40 4.46 -11.40 3.89
C ALA A 40 5.89 -10.96 4.24
N LYS A 41 6.91 -11.43 3.50
CA LYS A 41 8.30 -11.06 3.72
C LYS A 41 8.60 -9.61 3.37
N GLN A 42 7.97 -9.05 2.35
CA GLN A 42 8.06 -7.64 1.99
C GLN A 42 7.64 -6.74 3.17
N LEU A 43 6.51 -7.05 3.82
CA LEU A 43 6.04 -6.32 5.00
C LEU A 43 6.94 -6.57 6.21
N GLU A 44 7.26 -7.83 6.50
CA GLU A 44 8.14 -8.21 7.62
C GLU A 44 9.49 -7.48 7.53
N TYR A 45 10.13 -7.48 6.37
CA TYR A 45 11.43 -6.83 6.17
C TYR A 45 11.33 -5.31 6.30
N SER A 46 10.24 -4.69 5.84
CA SER A 46 10.02 -3.25 6.00
C SER A 46 9.95 -2.87 7.49
N TRP A 47 9.26 -3.68 8.31
CA TRP A 47 9.15 -3.46 9.75
C TRP A 47 10.46 -3.73 10.49
N GLN A 48 11.14 -4.84 10.17
CA GLN A 48 12.45 -5.16 10.76
C GLN A 48 13.47 -4.07 10.46
N ARG A 49 13.55 -3.61 9.21
CA ARG A 49 14.46 -2.53 8.82
C ARG A 49 14.16 -1.22 9.54
N SER A 50 12.87 -0.89 9.74
CA SER A 50 12.46 0.28 10.54
C SER A 50 12.91 0.17 11.99
N LEU A 51 12.67 -0.98 12.63
CA LEU A 51 13.06 -1.24 14.03
C LEU A 51 14.58 -1.27 14.22
N MET A 52 15.32 -1.77 13.25
CA MET A 52 16.79 -1.79 13.28
C MET A 52 17.43 -0.44 12.90
N GLY A 53 16.66 0.56 12.45
CA GLY A 53 17.20 1.80 11.89
C GLY A 53 18.03 1.58 10.62
N ARG A 54 17.70 0.56 9.82
CA ARG A 54 18.43 0.13 8.61
C ARG A 54 17.51 0.21 7.39
N TYR A 55 17.04 1.40 7.11
CA TYR A 55 16.18 1.65 5.95
C TYR A 55 16.88 1.25 4.63
N ALA A 56 16.10 0.71 3.72
CA ALA A 56 16.41 0.59 2.29
C ALA A 56 15.15 0.99 1.51
N PRO A 57 15.23 1.45 0.26
CA PRO A 57 14.05 1.73 -0.57
C PRO A 57 13.13 0.51 -0.69
N PHE A 58 11.83 0.75 -0.81
CA PHE A 58 10.86 -0.37 -0.84
C PHE A 58 11.05 -1.28 -2.06
N SER A 59 11.58 -0.76 -3.17
CA SER A 59 11.99 -1.58 -4.31
C SER A 59 13.05 -2.61 -3.93
N GLN A 60 14.07 -2.24 -3.14
CA GLN A 60 15.08 -3.17 -2.64
C GLN A 60 14.46 -4.18 -1.67
N VAL A 61 13.61 -3.73 -0.74
CA VAL A 61 12.89 -4.63 0.20
C VAL A 61 12.02 -5.63 -0.56
N THR A 62 11.38 -5.17 -1.64
CA THR A 62 10.56 -6.03 -2.50
C THR A 62 11.40 -7.09 -3.21
N GLU A 63 12.55 -6.72 -3.74
CA GLU A 63 13.48 -7.66 -4.38
C GLU A 63 14.07 -8.67 -3.39
N ASP A 64 14.55 -8.21 -2.23
CA ASP A 64 15.08 -9.07 -1.17
C ASP A 64 14.04 -10.11 -0.72
N ALA A 65 12.79 -9.69 -0.55
CA ALA A 65 11.69 -10.56 -0.18
C ALA A 65 11.34 -11.59 -1.28
N LEU A 66 11.42 -11.20 -2.56
CA LEU A 66 11.23 -12.12 -3.69
C LEU A 66 12.29 -13.21 -3.69
N LEU A 67 13.56 -12.82 -3.61
CA LEU A 67 14.69 -13.75 -3.63
C LEU A 67 14.61 -14.75 -2.47
N PHE A 68 14.34 -14.27 -1.25
CA PHE A 68 14.10 -15.14 -0.11
C PHE A 68 12.94 -16.11 -0.36
N SER A 69 11.83 -15.64 -0.91
CA SER A 69 10.65 -16.47 -1.11
C SER A 69 10.88 -17.55 -2.16
N CYS A 70 11.59 -17.23 -3.24
CA CYS A 70 12.00 -18.21 -4.24
C CYS A 70 12.94 -19.26 -3.63
N GLU A 71 13.94 -18.85 -2.88
CA GLU A 71 14.87 -19.77 -2.19
C GLU A 71 14.14 -20.69 -1.21
N PHE A 72 13.27 -20.13 -0.36
CA PHE A 72 12.48 -20.89 0.61
C PHE A 72 11.58 -21.94 -0.05
N LEU A 73 11.01 -21.64 -1.22
CA LEU A 73 10.13 -22.55 -1.97
C LEU A 73 10.90 -23.45 -2.95
N ALA A 74 12.23 -23.40 -2.93
CA ALA A 74 13.11 -24.12 -3.87
C ALA A 74 12.78 -23.83 -5.35
N LEU A 75 12.36 -22.60 -5.66
CA LEU A 75 12.09 -22.11 -7.02
C LEU A 75 13.36 -21.45 -7.57
N LYS A 76 13.77 -21.86 -8.76
CA LYS A 76 14.86 -21.19 -9.48
C LYS A 76 14.29 -19.95 -10.14
N ILE A 77 14.94 -18.82 -9.95
CA ILE A 77 14.60 -17.55 -10.59
C ILE A 77 15.81 -17.01 -11.32
N ASP A 78 15.64 -16.64 -12.56
CA ASP A 78 16.67 -15.97 -13.36
C ASP A 78 16.52 -14.44 -13.31
N GLY A 79 17.48 -13.73 -13.92
CA GLY A 79 17.47 -12.26 -13.94
C GLY A 79 16.29 -11.67 -14.73
N LYS A 80 15.78 -12.36 -15.75
CA LYS A 80 14.65 -11.90 -16.58
C LYS A 80 13.33 -12.07 -15.83
N GLU A 81 13.12 -13.21 -15.18
CA GLU A 81 11.95 -13.51 -14.35
C GLU A 81 11.88 -12.55 -13.17
N LYS A 82 13.03 -12.33 -12.48
CA LYS A 82 13.11 -11.34 -11.41
C LYS A 82 12.71 -9.95 -11.87
N GLN A 83 13.29 -9.47 -12.96
CA GLN A 83 12.99 -8.17 -13.51
C GLN A 83 11.51 -8.04 -13.91
N ALA A 84 10.95 -9.05 -14.55
CA ALA A 84 9.55 -9.06 -14.96
C ALA A 84 8.59 -8.99 -13.77
N LEU A 85 8.90 -9.68 -12.66
CA LEU A 85 8.11 -9.61 -11.43
C LEU A 85 8.23 -8.25 -10.73
N MET A 86 9.44 -7.67 -10.70
CA MET A 86 9.63 -6.32 -10.15
C MET A 86 8.93 -5.25 -10.98
N ASP A 87 8.95 -5.39 -12.31
CA ASP A 87 8.27 -4.46 -13.22
C ASP A 87 6.73 -4.54 -13.10
N GLU A 88 6.20 -5.69 -12.69
CA GLU A 88 4.75 -5.84 -12.45
C GLU A 88 4.26 -4.84 -11.38
N TYR A 89 5.04 -4.60 -10.33
CA TYR A 89 4.72 -3.60 -9.30
C TYR A 89 4.70 -2.15 -9.83
N ARG A 90 5.26 -1.88 -11.00
CA ARG A 90 5.27 -0.56 -11.66
C ARG A 90 4.15 -0.39 -12.69
N ARG A 91 3.32 -1.43 -12.92
CA ARG A 91 2.31 -1.48 -13.98
C ARG A 91 0.93 -1.92 -13.50
N LEU A 92 0.71 -1.88 -12.19
CA LEU A 92 -0.57 -2.30 -11.60
C LEU A 92 -1.72 -1.44 -12.12
N ALA A 93 -2.83 -2.09 -12.47
CA ALA A 93 -4.06 -1.40 -12.80
C ALA A 93 -4.72 -0.82 -11.53
N LEU A 94 -5.57 0.19 -11.71
CA LEU A 94 -6.47 0.62 -10.65
C LEU A 94 -7.53 -0.45 -10.37
N TYR A 95 -7.96 -0.57 -9.12
CA TYR A 95 -9.20 -1.29 -8.84
C TYR A 95 -10.40 -0.65 -9.56
N PRO A 96 -11.40 -1.44 -9.96
CA PRO A 96 -12.52 -0.94 -10.78
C PRO A 96 -13.33 0.20 -10.14
N ASP A 97 -13.40 0.23 -8.80
CA ASP A 97 -14.13 1.23 -8.01
C ASP A 97 -13.38 2.57 -7.87
N VAL A 98 -12.08 2.63 -8.14
CA VAL A 98 -11.24 3.80 -7.85
C VAL A 98 -11.64 5.02 -8.70
N SER A 99 -11.69 4.85 -10.02
CA SER A 99 -11.94 5.98 -10.93
C SER A 99 -13.30 6.67 -10.70
N ALA A 100 -14.33 5.90 -10.35
CA ALA A 100 -15.66 6.42 -10.04
C ALA A 100 -15.64 7.12 -8.66
N ALA A 101 -15.04 6.48 -7.65
CA ALA A 101 -14.99 7.02 -6.29
C ALA A 101 -14.18 8.32 -6.22
N MET A 102 -13.08 8.43 -6.97
CA MET A 102 -12.25 9.64 -6.98
C MET A 102 -13.03 10.90 -7.46
N LYS A 103 -14.10 10.74 -8.22
CA LYS A 103 -14.98 11.87 -8.62
C LYS A 103 -15.79 12.39 -7.43
N LYS A 104 -16.14 11.54 -6.46
CA LYS A 104 -16.88 11.93 -5.25
C LYS A 104 -16.04 12.80 -4.32
N PHE A 105 -14.71 12.66 -4.36
CA PHE A 105 -13.79 13.45 -3.54
C PHE A 105 -13.39 14.80 -4.18
N LYS A 106 -14.15 15.26 -5.18
CA LYS A 106 -13.94 16.58 -5.80
C LYS A 106 -14.17 17.68 -4.76
N GLY A 107 -13.20 18.60 -4.63
CA GLY A 107 -13.27 19.71 -3.66
C GLY A 107 -12.65 19.38 -2.29
N VAL A 108 -12.15 18.17 -2.08
CA VAL A 108 -11.38 17.75 -0.91
C VAL A 108 -9.94 17.48 -1.35
N LYS A 109 -8.95 17.85 -0.54
CA LYS A 109 -7.55 17.50 -0.81
C LYS A 109 -7.39 15.98 -0.85
N ARG A 110 -6.67 15.47 -1.84
CA ARG A 110 -6.43 14.04 -2.05
C ARG A 110 -4.95 13.76 -2.09
N ALA A 111 -4.48 12.85 -1.27
CA ALA A 111 -3.08 12.48 -1.27
C ALA A 111 -2.92 10.95 -1.23
N ILE A 112 -1.79 10.48 -1.73
CA ILE A 112 -1.29 9.14 -1.50
C ILE A 112 -0.28 9.20 -0.36
N LEU A 113 -0.33 8.23 0.56
CA LEU A 113 0.72 7.96 1.54
C LEU A 113 1.09 6.48 1.44
N THR A 114 2.31 6.19 1.00
CA THR A 114 2.71 4.83 0.62
C THR A 114 4.07 4.42 1.16
N ASN A 115 4.22 3.11 1.40
CA ASN A 115 5.53 2.49 1.63
C ASN A 115 6.37 2.39 0.35
N GLY A 116 5.73 2.47 -0.82
CA GLY A 116 6.42 2.39 -2.11
C GLY A 116 7.44 3.52 -2.29
N SER A 117 8.64 3.16 -2.71
CA SER A 117 9.65 4.14 -3.10
C SER A 117 9.25 4.89 -4.39
N PRO A 118 9.79 6.08 -4.66
CA PRO A 118 9.42 6.89 -5.82
C PRO A 118 9.48 6.11 -7.15
N ASP A 119 10.53 5.30 -7.36
CA ASP A 119 10.70 4.47 -8.55
C ASP A 119 9.58 3.41 -8.75
N MET A 120 8.82 3.11 -7.70
CA MET A 120 7.69 2.19 -7.76
C MET A 120 6.35 2.91 -7.88
N ILE A 121 6.14 4.01 -7.15
CA ILE A 121 4.82 4.67 -7.09
C ILE A 121 4.61 5.68 -8.22
N ASP A 122 5.65 6.43 -8.63
CA ASP A 122 5.51 7.48 -9.62
C ASP A 122 5.01 6.96 -10.99
N PRO A 123 5.51 5.81 -11.52
CA PRO A 123 4.96 5.23 -12.75
C PRO A 123 3.47 4.87 -12.63
N LEU A 124 3.03 4.35 -11.49
CA LEU A 124 1.63 3.99 -11.27
C LEU A 124 0.72 5.21 -11.25
N VAL A 125 1.13 6.27 -10.56
CA VAL A 125 0.37 7.52 -10.52
C VAL A 125 0.30 8.15 -11.91
N ALA A 126 1.42 8.21 -12.64
CA ALA A 126 1.45 8.75 -13.99
C ALA A 126 0.53 8.00 -14.97
N GLN A 127 0.48 6.66 -14.88
CA GLN A 127 -0.37 5.83 -15.74
C GLN A 127 -1.85 5.87 -15.33
N SER A 128 -2.17 6.17 -14.07
CA SER A 128 -3.54 6.12 -13.56
C SER A 128 -4.46 7.20 -14.14
N GLY A 129 -3.92 8.30 -14.64
CA GLY A 129 -4.65 9.48 -15.04
C GLY A 129 -5.35 10.21 -13.87
N LEU A 130 -5.07 9.82 -12.62
CA LEU A 130 -5.64 10.47 -11.43
C LEU A 130 -4.75 11.63 -10.97
N ALA A 131 -5.39 12.70 -10.53
CA ALA A 131 -4.70 13.85 -9.94
C ALA A 131 -4.77 13.78 -8.40
N PHE A 132 -3.61 13.97 -7.76
CA PHE A 132 -3.47 14.08 -6.31
C PHE A 132 -2.79 15.40 -5.96
N ASP A 133 -3.17 15.99 -4.82
CA ASP A 133 -2.52 17.19 -4.29
C ASP A 133 -1.12 16.88 -3.74
N ALA A 134 -0.88 15.62 -3.32
CA ALA A 134 0.42 15.13 -2.91
C ALA A 134 0.55 13.61 -3.10
N VAL A 135 1.75 13.15 -3.46
CA VAL A 135 2.15 11.73 -3.45
C VAL A 135 3.31 11.61 -2.48
N LEU A 136 3.04 11.00 -1.32
CA LEU A 136 3.94 10.96 -0.18
C LEU A 136 4.51 9.56 -0.02
N SER A 137 5.80 9.43 -0.28
CA SER A 137 6.54 8.19 -0.03
C SER A 137 7.23 8.24 1.34
N VAL A 138 7.22 7.12 2.06
CA VAL A 138 8.00 6.96 3.30
C VAL A 138 9.51 7.06 3.06
N ASP A 139 9.95 7.02 1.81
CA ASP A 139 11.36 7.18 1.43
C ASP A 139 11.93 8.50 1.93
N GLU A 140 11.10 9.54 2.06
CA GLU A 140 11.48 10.84 2.61
C GLU A 140 11.92 10.74 4.09
N LEU A 141 11.24 9.90 4.86
CA LEU A 141 11.47 9.75 6.31
C LEU A 141 12.41 8.61 6.66
N LYS A 142 12.72 7.73 5.72
CA LYS A 142 13.54 6.52 5.91
C LYS A 142 13.02 5.60 7.03
N ILE A 143 11.69 5.54 7.17
CA ILE A 143 10.96 4.65 8.10
C ILE A 143 9.61 4.28 7.48
N TYR A 144 9.18 3.04 7.70
CA TYR A 144 7.96 2.49 7.12
C TYR A 144 6.73 2.68 8.02
N LYS A 145 5.52 2.68 7.41
CA LYS A 145 4.27 2.46 8.13
C LYS A 145 4.38 1.16 8.93
N PRO A 146 3.78 1.05 10.12
CA PRO A 146 2.87 2.01 10.75
C PRO A 146 3.53 3.00 11.72
N ALA A 147 4.78 3.41 11.50
CA ALA A 147 5.44 4.40 12.35
C ALA A 147 4.65 5.73 12.34
N PRO A 148 4.36 6.34 13.52
CA PRO A 148 3.52 7.55 13.62
C PRO A 148 4.02 8.72 12.78
N GLN A 149 5.34 8.87 12.62
CA GLN A 149 5.95 9.93 11.81
C GLN A 149 5.50 9.88 10.35
N VAL A 150 5.17 8.69 9.84
CA VAL A 150 4.70 8.52 8.47
C VAL A 150 3.32 9.16 8.28
N TYR A 151 2.42 9.00 9.25
CA TYR A 151 1.10 9.64 9.20
C TYR A 151 1.20 11.14 9.46
N GLN A 152 2.14 11.58 10.29
CA GLN A 152 2.42 13.01 10.51
C GLN A 152 2.84 13.70 9.21
N LEU A 153 3.59 13.04 8.33
CA LEU A 153 3.96 13.57 7.03
C LEU A 153 2.74 14.06 6.22
N ALA A 154 1.63 13.32 6.26
CA ALA A 154 0.41 13.72 5.58
C ALA A 154 -0.22 14.98 6.20
N VAL A 155 -0.21 15.12 7.52
CA VAL A 155 -0.67 16.31 8.25
C VAL A 155 0.12 17.54 7.80
N ASP A 156 1.44 17.43 7.81
CA ASP A 156 2.36 18.52 7.50
C ASP A 156 2.24 18.95 6.01
N ARG A 157 2.26 17.99 5.09
CA ARG A 157 2.22 18.26 3.65
C ARG A 157 0.88 18.81 3.17
N LEU A 158 -0.23 18.35 3.78
CA LEU A 158 -1.56 18.84 3.45
C LEU A 158 -1.96 20.08 4.25
N ALA A 159 -1.15 20.50 5.22
CA ALA A 159 -1.46 21.57 6.16
C ALA A 159 -2.90 21.44 6.68
N THR A 160 -3.25 20.22 7.15
CA THR A 160 -4.59 19.85 7.58
C THR A 160 -4.52 19.12 8.92
N PRO A 161 -5.24 19.56 9.96
CA PRO A 161 -5.28 18.87 11.26
C PRO A 161 -5.68 17.41 11.10
N LYS A 162 -5.09 16.51 11.89
CA LYS A 162 -5.30 15.07 11.78
C LYS A 162 -6.77 14.65 11.94
N GLU A 163 -7.53 15.37 12.78
CA GLU A 163 -8.97 15.14 13.02
C GLU A 163 -9.83 15.45 11.78
N GLN A 164 -9.27 16.18 10.80
CA GLN A 164 -9.90 16.56 9.54
C GLN A 164 -9.37 15.75 8.35
N ILE A 165 -8.57 14.71 8.61
CA ILE A 165 -8.05 13.80 7.60
C ILE A 165 -8.79 12.46 7.69
N GLY A 166 -9.39 12.05 6.58
CA GLY A 166 -9.85 10.68 6.36
C GLY A 166 -8.72 9.84 5.78
N PHE A 167 -8.43 8.69 6.37
CA PHE A 167 -7.43 7.74 5.86
C PHE A 167 -8.10 6.49 5.33
N VAL A 168 -7.69 6.05 4.15
CA VAL A 168 -8.29 4.91 3.44
C VAL A 168 -7.21 3.89 3.13
N SER A 169 -7.36 2.68 3.62
CA SER A 169 -6.45 1.56 3.31
C SER A 169 -7.22 0.24 3.24
N SER A 170 -6.80 -0.66 2.35
CA SER A 170 -7.25 -2.06 2.35
C SER A 170 -6.38 -2.95 3.24
N ASN A 171 -5.21 -2.48 3.65
CA ASN A 171 -4.32 -3.17 4.57
C ASN A 171 -4.77 -2.90 6.02
N CYS A 172 -5.27 -3.94 6.72
CA CYS A 172 -5.80 -3.78 8.08
C CYS A 172 -4.76 -3.16 9.03
N TRP A 173 -3.53 -3.67 9.02
CA TRP A 173 -2.42 -3.16 9.84
C TRP A 173 -2.14 -1.66 9.62
N ASP A 174 -2.27 -1.15 8.38
CA ASP A 174 -2.08 0.25 8.05
C ASP A 174 -3.27 1.11 8.50
N ALA A 175 -4.49 0.60 8.28
CA ALA A 175 -5.71 1.22 8.80
C ALA A 175 -5.64 1.39 10.33
N LEU A 176 -5.21 0.35 11.06
CA LEU A 176 -5.08 0.42 12.52
C LEU A 176 -3.91 1.31 12.97
N GLY A 177 -2.81 1.35 12.22
CA GLY A 177 -1.72 2.29 12.44
C GLY A 177 -2.17 3.75 12.30
N ALA A 178 -2.90 4.06 11.23
CA ALA A 178 -3.49 5.38 11.01
C ALA A 178 -4.53 5.75 12.10
N LYS A 179 -5.31 4.76 12.57
CA LYS A 179 -6.26 4.94 13.67
C LYS A 179 -5.55 5.25 14.99
N SER A 180 -4.48 4.53 15.29
CA SER A 180 -3.68 4.78 16.50
C SER A 180 -3.04 6.17 16.49
N PHE A 181 -2.70 6.70 15.32
CA PHE A 181 -2.19 8.05 15.14
C PHE A 181 -3.27 9.13 15.37
N GLY A 182 -4.54 8.82 15.09
CA GLY A 182 -5.69 9.71 15.33
C GLY A 182 -6.43 10.18 14.08
N PHE A 183 -6.25 9.54 12.93
CA PHE A 183 -7.07 9.79 11.75
C PHE A 183 -8.49 9.20 11.88
N THR A 184 -9.44 9.72 11.08
CA THR A 184 -10.70 9.02 10.79
C THR A 184 -10.42 7.96 9.73
N VAL A 185 -10.65 6.68 10.03
CA VAL A 185 -10.17 5.57 9.22
C VAL A 185 -11.29 4.77 8.56
N TYR A 186 -11.15 4.57 7.26
CA TYR A 186 -11.96 3.68 6.44
C TYR A 186 -11.09 2.49 6.02
N TRP A 187 -11.42 1.29 6.52
CA TRP A 187 -10.77 0.07 6.07
C TRP A 187 -11.57 -0.57 4.93
N ILE A 188 -10.96 -0.67 3.77
CA ILE A 188 -11.57 -1.35 2.61
C ILE A 188 -11.31 -2.86 2.74
N ASN A 189 -12.26 -3.57 3.30
CA ASN A 189 -12.19 -5.00 3.52
C ASN A 189 -12.80 -5.78 2.34
N ARG A 190 -12.06 -5.87 1.25
CA ARG A 190 -12.51 -6.54 0.01
C ARG A 190 -12.70 -8.05 0.18
N THR A 191 -12.00 -8.67 1.13
CA THR A 191 -11.96 -10.13 1.32
C THR A 191 -12.86 -10.64 2.45
N GLY A 192 -13.44 -9.74 3.26
CA GLY A 192 -14.22 -10.12 4.43
C GLY A 192 -13.37 -10.67 5.60
N ALA A 193 -12.07 -10.29 5.65
CA ALA A 193 -11.17 -10.73 6.71
C ALA A 193 -11.58 -10.16 8.09
N PRO A 194 -11.24 -10.83 9.20
CA PRO A 194 -11.42 -10.26 10.53
C PRO A 194 -10.48 -9.06 10.74
N VAL A 195 -10.86 -8.14 11.63
CA VAL A 195 -9.98 -7.04 12.05
C VAL A 195 -8.84 -7.60 12.89
N ASP A 196 -7.61 -7.11 12.65
CA ASP A 196 -6.43 -7.47 13.45
C ASP A 196 -6.62 -7.04 14.93
N ARG A 197 -6.18 -7.88 15.86
CA ARG A 197 -6.38 -7.67 17.30
C ARG A 197 -5.25 -6.86 17.94
N THR A 198 -5.04 -5.61 17.47
CA THR A 198 -3.98 -4.71 17.97
C THR A 198 -4.48 -3.67 18.99
N GLY A 199 -5.74 -3.79 19.41
CA GLY A 199 -6.34 -2.84 20.39
C GLY A 199 -7.04 -1.65 19.76
N PHE A 200 -7.04 -1.53 18.43
CA PHE A 200 -7.72 -0.47 17.68
C PHE A 200 -8.80 -1.04 16.75
N GLN A 201 -9.74 -0.18 16.35
CA GLN A 201 -10.78 -0.51 15.38
C GLN A 201 -10.85 0.62 14.34
N PRO A 202 -11.07 0.32 13.04
CA PRO A 202 -11.38 1.33 12.05
C PRO A 202 -12.70 2.05 12.40
N ASP A 203 -12.85 3.32 12.01
CA ASP A 203 -14.12 4.03 12.19
C ASP A 203 -15.22 3.48 11.27
N ARG A 204 -14.82 3.01 10.09
CA ARG A 204 -15.71 2.36 9.13
C ARG A 204 -15.01 1.19 8.45
N ILE A 205 -15.77 0.11 8.25
CA ILE A 205 -15.38 -1.03 7.44
C ILE A 205 -16.28 -1.02 6.21
N VAL A 206 -15.67 -0.92 5.04
CA VAL A 206 -16.34 -0.83 3.75
C VAL A 206 -15.81 -1.90 2.79
N LYS A 207 -16.56 -2.26 1.76
CA LYS A 207 -16.13 -3.27 0.77
C LYS A 207 -15.45 -2.66 -0.46
N SER A 208 -15.77 -1.40 -0.74
CA SER A 208 -15.24 -0.67 -1.89
C SER A 208 -14.99 0.79 -1.56
N LEU A 209 -14.22 1.47 -2.41
CA LEU A 209 -13.94 2.89 -2.27
C LEU A 209 -15.23 3.74 -2.46
N ASP A 210 -16.20 3.22 -3.18
CA ASP A 210 -17.50 3.88 -3.40
C ASP A 210 -18.31 4.07 -2.12
N GLU A 211 -18.08 3.27 -1.09
CA GLU A 211 -18.76 3.33 0.21
C GLU A 211 -18.10 4.31 1.19
N VAL A 212 -16.93 4.87 0.82
CA VAL A 212 -16.28 5.91 1.63
C VAL A 212 -17.10 7.20 1.55
N LEU A 213 -17.56 7.67 2.69
CA LEU A 213 -18.36 8.89 2.83
C LEU A 213 -17.49 10.05 3.32
N LEU A 214 -17.75 11.23 2.77
CA LEU A 214 -17.16 12.50 3.23
C LEU A 214 -17.95 13.08 4.40
#